data_ae57996f4944f1e7eeca19abab4cc47a
#
_entry.id   ae57996f4944f1e7eeca19abab4cc47a
#
_cell.length_a   1.000
_cell.length_b   1.000
_cell.length_c   1.000
_cell.angle_alpha   90.00
_cell.angle_beta   90.00
_cell.angle_gamma   90.00
#
_symmetry.space_group_name_H-M   'P 1'
#
loop_
_entity.id
_entity.type
_entity.pdbx_description
1 polymer ?
#
loop_
_entity_poly.entity_id
_entity_poly.type
_entity_poly.pdbx_seq_one_letter_code
_entity_poly.pdbx_strand_id
1 'polypeptide(L)'
;RRFLFTLLMMLAMQGIMAETTIVCNAEGELATLLKEHANINITQLVVSGPMNADDVRAINEYPNISKLYLDEALLSVIPDSAWTNLHSLEELYLPKEIDTLSLDAISCSTYGVDIYLPGKFPYLKNYPKDVRSAPDYYFSLTYDNDVLVHDKSLGILSKDRKILYKVTELGMMEPTRYSVERVCNYAFAQTMAGNGGYMEFSSELKEISNSAFVGMIITSTTRGELNNLHFCVLFESSLPPKKTGEGNLNIGIFDYEHYDALAVIVPSVETYINDDSTWGDLQIFSTNDWYEYQEKWDGIENSSLDSKTSSPYYDLQGRPVAAPTRGIYIKDGKKIAVD
;
A
#
# COMPACT_ATOMS: atom_id res chain seq x y z
N ARG A 1 -55.45 -15.12 4.69
CA ARG A 1 -55.25 -14.89 3.23
C ARG A 1 -54.46 -13.61 2.95
N ARG A 2 -54.71 -12.50 3.63
CA ARG A 2 -53.95 -11.23 3.44
C ARG A 2 -52.47 -11.33 3.90
N PHE A 3 -52.20 -12.10 4.95
CA PHE A 3 -50.85 -12.31 5.47
C PHE A 3 -49.98 -13.17 4.54
N LEU A 4 -50.57 -14.15 3.87
CA LEU A 4 -49.88 -15.01 2.91
C LEU A 4 -49.56 -14.25 1.62
N PHE A 5 -50.41 -13.30 1.22
CA PHE A 5 -50.18 -12.45 0.05
C PHE A 5 -49.03 -11.43 0.26
N THR A 6 -48.95 -10.85 1.48
CA THR A 6 -47.89 -9.94 1.86
C THR A 6 -46.56 -10.68 1.99
N LEU A 7 -46.54 -11.91 2.50
CA LEU A 7 -45.36 -12.74 2.59
C LEU A 7 -44.88 -13.20 1.19
N LEU A 8 -45.82 -13.52 0.30
CA LEU A 8 -45.49 -13.85 -1.11
C LEU A 8 -45.00 -12.63 -1.88
N MET A 9 -45.50 -11.40 -1.62
CA MET A 9 -44.99 -10.17 -2.20
C MET A 9 -43.63 -9.79 -1.63
N MET A 10 -43.36 -10.02 -0.34
CA MET A 10 -42.03 -9.81 0.23
C MET A 10 -40.99 -10.82 -0.27
N LEU A 11 -41.39 -12.07 -0.56
CA LEU A 11 -40.51 -13.06 -1.22
C LEU A 11 -40.30 -12.75 -2.71
N ALA A 12 -41.24 -12.10 -3.38
CA ALA A 12 -41.10 -11.68 -4.78
C ALA A 12 -40.30 -10.36 -4.93
N MET A 13 -40.03 -9.64 -3.84
CA MET A 13 -39.17 -8.45 -3.80
C MET A 13 -37.72 -8.75 -3.37
N GLN A 14 -37.37 -9.98 -3.08
CA GLN A 14 -35.96 -10.38 -3.14
C GLN A 14 -35.63 -10.41 -4.63
N GLY A 15 -35.06 -9.30 -5.14
CA GLY A 15 -34.58 -9.20 -6.49
C GLY A 15 -33.74 -10.46 -6.78
N ILE A 16 -34.17 -11.22 -7.75
CA ILE A 16 -33.37 -12.34 -8.25
C ILE A 16 -32.05 -11.71 -8.63
N MET A 17 -30.97 -12.02 -7.91
CA MET A 17 -29.62 -11.65 -8.31
C MET A 17 -29.40 -12.29 -9.66
N ALA A 18 -29.49 -11.50 -10.72
CA ALA A 18 -29.37 -12.02 -12.08
C ALA A 18 -27.91 -11.95 -12.49
N GLU A 19 -27.30 -13.10 -12.57
CA GLU A 19 -26.07 -13.28 -13.33
C GLU A 19 -26.39 -13.19 -14.82
N THR A 20 -25.68 -12.32 -15.52
CA THR A 20 -25.80 -12.14 -16.96
C THR A 20 -24.47 -12.47 -17.61
N THR A 21 -24.47 -13.45 -18.51
CA THR A 21 -23.28 -13.84 -19.28
C THR A 21 -23.41 -13.35 -20.70
N ILE A 22 -22.40 -12.63 -21.19
CA ILE A 22 -22.33 -12.09 -22.55
C ILE A 22 -21.04 -12.55 -23.20
N VAL A 23 -21.15 -13.03 -24.43
CA VAL A 23 -20.02 -13.39 -25.28
C VAL A 23 -19.94 -12.40 -26.44
N CYS A 24 -18.89 -11.58 -26.48
CA CYS A 24 -18.61 -10.70 -27.60
C CYS A 24 -17.90 -11.49 -28.71
N ASN A 25 -18.39 -11.41 -29.95
CA ASN A 25 -17.74 -12.03 -31.10
C ASN A 25 -16.79 -11.03 -31.81
N ALA A 26 -17.01 -9.73 -31.60
CA ALA A 26 -16.18 -8.65 -32.10
C ALA A 26 -16.16 -7.49 -31.10
N GLU A 27 -15.13 -6.65 -31.22
CA GLU A 27 -15.02 -5.41 -30.46
C GLU A 27 -16.18 -4.44 -30.79
N GLY A 28 -16.71 -3.75 -29.78
CA GLY A 28 -17.79 -2.76 -29.90
C GLY A 28 -19.20 -3.35 -29.86
N GLU A 29 -19.35 -4.66 -29.65
CA GLU A 29 -20.67 -5.32 -29.60
C GLU A 29 -21.37 -5.22 -28.25
N LEU A 30 -20.63 -5.07 -27.15
CA LEU A 30 -21.15 -5.22 -25.79
C LEU A 30 -22.32 -4.28 -25.50
N ALA A 31 -22.25 -3.02 -25.94
CA ALA A 31 -23.33 -2.05 -25.74
C ALA A 31 -24.66 -2.52 -26.36
N THR A 32 -24.60 -3.20 -27.50
CA THR A 32 -25.80 -3.74 -28.18
C THR A 32 -26.32 -4.96 -27.44
N LEU A 33 -25.44 -5.89 -27.09
CA LEU A 33 -25.79 -7.11 -26.38
C LEU A 33 -26.36 -6.81 -24.98
N LEU A 34 -25.82 -5.84 -24.26
CA LEU A 34 -26.36 -5.40 -22.96
C LEU A 34 -27.78 -4.84 -23.07
N LYS A 35 -28.12 -4.14 -24.16
CA LYS A 35 -29.49 -3.62 -24.38
C LYS A 35 -30.53 -4.72 -24.55
N GLU A 36 -30.16 -5.89 -25.03
CA GLU A 36 -31.05 -7.06 -25.10
C GLU A 36 -31.47 -7.53 -23.69
N HIS A 37 -30.67 -7.19 -22.67
CA HIS A 37 -30.88 -7.48 -21.25
C HIS A 37 -31.37 -6.28 -20.44
N ALA A 38 -31.77 -5.17 -21.09
CA ALA A 38 -32.11 -3.89 -20.44
C ALA A 38 -33.24 -3.96 -19.41
N ASN A 39 -34.09 -4.98 -19.45
CA ASN A 39 -35.19 -5.20 -18.49
C ASN A 39 -34.77 -5.99 -17.24
N ILE A 40 -33.49 -6.40 -17.16
CA ILE A 40 -32.95 -7.21 -16.07
C ILE A 40 -32.10 -6.30 -15.20
N ASN A 41 -32.29 -6.37 -13.89
CA ASN A 41 -31.41 -5.72 -12.93
C ASN A 41 -30.12 -6.56 -12.83
N ILE A 42 -29.11 -6.24 -13.65
CA ILE A 42 -27.83 -6.95 -13.68
C ILE A 42 -27.03 -6.60 -12.42
N THR A 43 -26.77 -7.59 -11.59
CA THR A 43 -25.92 -7.45 -10.39
C THR A 43 -24.58 -8.19 -10.54
N GLN A 44 -24.56 -9.22 -11.38
CA GLN A 44 -23.34 -9.95 -11.74
C GLN A 44 -23.24 -10.02 -13.27
N LEU A 45 -22.13 -9.54 -13.80
CA LEU A 45 -21.88 -9.52 -15.25
C LEU A 45 -20.62 -10.31 -15.58
N VAL A 46 -20.76 -11.30 -16.43
CA VAL A 46 -19.65 -12.07 -17.00
C VAL A 46 -19.52 -11.68 -18.47
N VAL A 47 -18.35 -11.20 -18.88
CA VAL A 47 -18.08 -10.86 -20.28
C VAL A 47 -16.87 -11.62 -20.78
N SER A 48 -16.99 -12.22 -21.95
CA SER A 48 -15.90 -12.93 -22.63
C SER A 48 -15.76 -12.50 -24.08
N GLY A 49 -14.60 -12.80 -24.68
CA GLY A 49 -14.30 -12.46 -26.07
C GLY A 49 -13.69 -11.07 -26.28
N PRO A 50 -13.58 -10.62 -27.54
CA PRO A 50 -12.92 -9.35 -27.87
C PRO A 50 -13.66 -8.14 -27.31
N MET A 51 -12.92 -7.23 -26.68
CA MET A 51 -13.44 -5.96 -26.12
C MET A 51 -12.50 -4.81 -26.44
N ASN A 52 -13.08 -3.63 -26.60
CA ASN A 52 -12.36 -2.37 -26.69
C ASN A 52 -12.79 -1.37 -25.61
N ALA A 53 -12.26 -0.15 -25.65
CA ALA A 53 -12.55 0.89 -24.68
C ALA A 53 -14.03 1.31 -24.62
N ASP A 54 -14.76 1.22 -25.72
CA ASP A 54 -16.18 1.57 -25.77
C ASP A 54 -17.04 0.47 -25.15
N ASP A 55 -16.65 -0.78 -25.31
CA ASP A 55 -17.27 -1.92 -24.59
C ASP A 55 -17.11 -1.77 -23.08
N VAL A 56 -15.91 -1.40 -22.64
CA VAL A 56 -15.64 -1.17 -21.20
C VAL A 56 -16.53 -0.04 -20.67
N ARG A 57 -16.66 1.06 -21.40
CA ARG A 57 -17.52 2.19 -21.00
C ARG A 57 -19.01 1.85 -21.02
N ALA A 58 -19.46 0.95 -21.90
CA ALA A 58 -20.87 0.54 -21.95
C ALA A 58 -21.35 -0.11 -20.64
N ILE A 59 -20.46 -0.74 -19.89
CA ILE A 59 -20.78 -1.34 -18.59
C ILE A 59 -21.22 -0.26 -17.57
N ASN A 60 -20.73 0.98 -17.71
CA ASN A 60 -21.06 2.10 -16.83
C ASN A 60 -22.56 2.46 -16.77
N GLU A 61 -23.36 2.03 -17.76
CA GLU A 61 -24.80 2.23 -17.78
C GLU A 61 -25.57 1.31 -16.81
N TYR A 62 -24.88 0.38 -16.14
CA TYR A 62 -25.46 -0.64 -15.26
C TYR A 62 -24.97 -0.52 -13.80
N PRO A 63 -25.41 0.49 -13.04
CA PRO A 63 -24.84 0.87 -11.75
C PRO A 63 -25.00 -0.16 -10.62
N ASN A 64 -25.87 -1.14 -10.81
CA ASN A 64 -26.16 -2.16 -9.81
C ASN A 64 -25.22 -3.40 -9.91
N ILE A 65 -24.27 -3.39 -10.84
CA ILE A 65 -23.26 -4.45 -10.94
C ILE A 65 -22.39 -4.38 -9.68
N SER A 66 -22.42 -5.46 -8.91
CA SER A 66 -21.56 -5.65 -7.74
C SER A 66 -20.38 -6.58 -8.05
N LYS A 67 -20.55 -7.48 -9.06
CA LYS A 67 -19.48 -8.38 -9.48
C LYS A 67 -19.31 -8.32 -11.00
N LEU A 68 -18.07 -8.07 -11.42
CA LEU A 68 -17.70 -7.96 -12.82
C LEU A 68 -16.58 -8.95 -13.15
N TYR A 69 -16.88 -9.91 -13.99
CA TYR A 69 -15.97 -10.95 -14.45
C TYR A 69 -15.53 -10.66 -15.88
N LEU A 70 -14.25 -10.31 -16.04
CA LEU A 70 -13.59 -10.04 -17.32
C LEU A 70 -12.42 -10.99 -17.59
N ASP A 71 -12.27 -12.04 -16.80
CA ASP A 71 -11.13 -12.96 -16.83
C ASP A 71 -10.99 -13.71 -18.17
N GLU A 72 -12.08 -13.91 -18.89
CA GLU A 72 -12.11 -14.48 -20.25
C GLU A 72 -12.29 -13.41 -21.35
N ALA A 73 -12.25 -12.13 -21.02
CA ALA A 73 -12.27 -11.03 -21.98
C ALA A 73 -10.90 -10.82 -22.62
N LEU A 74 -10.87 -10.58 -23.91
CA LEU A 74 -9.68 -10.22 -24.65
C LEU A 74 -9.54 -8.68 -24.64
N LEU A 75 -8.99 -8.17 -23.54
CA LEU A 75 -8.86 -6.73 -23.26
C LEU A 75 -7.50 -6.47 -22.59
N SER A 76 -6.76 -5.50 -23.11
CA SER A 76 -5.44 -5.13 -22.55
C SER A 76 -5.46 -3.88 -21.68
N VAL A 77 -6.47 -3.01 -21.80
CA VAL A 77 -6.50 -1.72 -21.11
C VAL A 77 -7.89 -1.43 -20.57
N ILE A 78 -7.99 -1.16 -19.27
CA ILE A 78 -9.16 -0.51 -18.67
C ILE A 78 -8.87 0.99 -18.66
N PRO A 79 -9.62 1.79 -19.47
CA PRO A 79 -9.32 3.20 -19.67
C PRO A 79 -9.67 4.07 -18.46
N ASP A 80 -9.17 5.31 -18.50
CA ASP A 80 -9.42 6.30 -17.47
C ASP A 80 -10.91 6.58 -17.32
N SER A 81 -11.37 6.70 -16.07
CA SER A 81 -12.74 7.06 -15.71
C SER A 81 -13.81 6.21 -16.40
N ALA A 82 -13.51 4.94 -16.70
CA ALA A 82 -14.41 4.07 -17.46
C ALA A 82 -15.73 3.81 -16.72
N TRP A 83 -15.69 3.69 -15.42
CA TRP A 83 -16.84 3.29 -14.59
C TRP A 83 -17.10 4.29 -13.46
N THR A 84 -17.55 5.48 -13.84
CA THR A 84 -17.87 6.57 -12.90
C THR A 84 -19.20 6.37 -12.18
N ASN A 85 -19.98 5.33 -12.53
CA ASN A 85 -21.32 5.09 -12.02
C ASN A 85 -21.50 3.70 -11.38
N LEU A 86 -20.45 2.87 -11.33
CA LEU A 86 -20.52 1.54 -10.72
C LEU A 86 -20.33 1.60 -9.20
N HIS A 87 -21.21 2.32 -8.51
CA HIS A 87 -21.12 2.54 -7.06
C HIS A 87 -21.27 1.28 -6.23
N SER A 88 -21.86 0.24 -6.80
CA SER A 88 -22.10 -1.05 -6.14
C SER A 88 -20.97 -2.07 -6.39
N LEU A 89 -19.93 -1.72 -7.17
CA LEU A 89 -18.88 -2.67 -7.52
C LEU A 89 -18.08 -3.09 -6.28
N GLU A 90 -18.07 -4.37 -5.99
CA GLU A 90 -17.37 -5.02 -4.88
C GLU A 90 -16.29 -5.97 -5.36
N GLU A 91 -16.53 -6.70 -6.46
CA GLU A 91 -15.59 -7.68 -7.01
C GLU A 91 -15.31 -7.42 -8.49
N LEU A 92 -14.03 -7.37 -8.86
CA LEU A 92 -13.56 -7.20 -10.24
C LEU A 92 -12.54 -8.29 -10.59
N TYR A 93 -12.89 -9.16 -11.51
CA TYR A 93 -11.98 -10.15 -12.08
C TYR A 93 -11.37 -9.58 -13.36
N LEU A 94 -10.06 -9.31 -13.34
CA LEU A 94 -9.36 -8.70 -14.47
C LEU A 94 -9.10 -9.68 -15.61
N PRO A 95 -8.97 -9.20 -16.86
CA PRO A 95 -8.49 -10.02 -17.96
C PRO A 95 -7.09 -10.60 -17.69
N LYS A 96 -6.84 -11.83 -18.17
CA LYS A 96 -5.53 -12.50 -18.00
C LYS A 96 -4.38 -11.70 -18.59
N GLU A 97 -4.61 -11.05 -19.73
CA GLU A 97 -3.61 -10.31 -20.49
C GLU A 97 -3.71 -8.80 -20.33
N ILE A 98 -4.25 -8.36 -19.19
CA ILE A 98 -4.35 -6.92 -18.89
C ILE A 98 -2.95 -6.27 -18.81
N ASP A 99 -2.72 -5.19 -19.57
CA ASP A 99 -1.49 -4.41 -19.52
C ASP A 99 -1.60 -3.23 -18.57
N THR A 100 -2.77 -2.55 -18.58
CA THR A 100 -2.96 -1.31 -17.84
C THR A 100 -4.32 -1.25 -17.17
N LEU A 101 -4.32 -0.92 -15.88
CA LEU A 101 -5.51 -0.60 -15.10
C LEU A 101 -5.42 0.84 -14.60
N SER A 102 -6.38 1.68 -14.99
CA SER A 102 -6.54 3.00 -14.39
C SER A 102 -7.35 2.89 -13.11
N LEU A 103 -6.77 3.30 -11.98
CA LEU A 103 -7.45 3.19 -10.68
C LEU A 103 -8.60 4.19 -10.53
N ASP A 104 -8.57 5.30 -11.27
CA ASP A 104 -9.71 6.23 -11.34
C ASP A 104 -10.93 5.64 -12.07
N ALA A 105 -10.73 4.58 -12.88
CA ALA A 105 -11.84 3.88 -13.51
C ALA A 105 -12.80 3.21 -12.52
N ILE A 106 -12.30 2.83 -11.34
CA ILE A 106 -13.05 2.13 -10.29
C ILE A 106 -13.20 2.96 -9.01
N SER A 107 -12.90 4.26 -9.10
CA SER A 107 -12.92 5.18 -7.94
C SER A 107 -14.33 5.54 -7.43
N CYS A 108 -15.37 5.16 -8.13
CA CYS A 108 -16.76 5.43 -7.75
C CYS A 108 -17.35 4.43 -6.75
N SER A 109 -16.70 3.31 -6.50
CA SER A 109 -17.16 2.34 -5.52
C SER A 109 -17.32 2.98 -4.14
N THR A 110 -18.42 2.68 -3.46
CA THR A 110 -18.72 3.22 -2.12
C THR A 110 -17.97 2.48 -1.02
N TYR A 111 -17.64 1.23 -1.28
CA TYR A 111 -16.93 0.32 -0.38
C TYR A 111 -15.63 -0.13 -1.04
N GLY A 112 -14.77 -0.85 -0.49
CA GLY A 112 -13.59 -1.38 -1.17
C GLY A 112 -13.93 -2.24 -2.40
N VAL A 113 -12.96 -2.43 -3.27
CA VAL A 113 -13.08 -3.32 -4.44
C VAL A 113 -12.05 -4.43 -4.36
N ASP A 114 -12.53 -5.67 -4.31
CA ASP A 114 -11.69 -6.86 -4.43
C ASP A 114 -11.31 -7.07 -5.91
N ILE A 115 -10.03 -6.93 -6.22
CA ILE A 115 -9.49 -7.05 -7.59
C ILE A 115 -8.74 -8.37 -7.71
N TYR A 116 -9.28 -9.25 -8.53
CA TYR A 116 -8.73 -10.58 -8.76
C TYR A 116 -7.87 -10.63 -10.01
N LEU A 117 -6.66 -11.18 -9.86
CA LEU A 117 -5.62 -11.28 -10.87
C LEU A 117 -5.48 -12.71 -11.37
N PRO A 118 -6.08 -13.08 -12.51
CA PRO A 118 -5.92 -14.41 -13.09
C PRO A 118 -4.61 -14.60 -13.86
N GLY A 119 -3.94 -13.52 -14.22
CA GLY A 119 -2.70 -13.52 -14.98
C GLY A 119 -1.65 -12.56 -14.43
N LYS A 120 -1.06 -11.75 -15.31
CA LYS A 120 -0.03 -10.78 -14.94
C LYS A 120 -0.59 -9.62 -14.11
N PHE A 121 0.29 -8.91 -13.39
CA PHE A 121 -0.05 -7.68 -12.70
C PHE A 121 -0.06 -6.52 -13.70
N PRO A 122 -1.16 -5.73 -13.79
CA PRO A 122 -1.23 -4.59 -14.71
C PRO A 122 -0.33 -3.44 -14.27
N TYR A 123 0.06 -2.60 -15.24
CA TYR A 123 0.59 -1.28 -14.91
C TYR A 123 -0.55 -0.43 -14.34
N LEU A 124 -0.41 -0.05 -13.07
CA LEU A 124 -1.39 0.81 -12.41
C LEU A 124 -1.11 2.28 -12.77
N LYS A 125 -2.17 3.04 -13.05
CA LYS A 125 -2.08 4.50 -13.28
C LYS A 125 -3.23 5.24 -12.62
N ASN A 126 -3.12 6.57 -12.56
CA ASN A 126 -4.16 7.47 -12.08
C ASN A 126 -4.71 7.09 -10.70
N TYR A 127 -3.80 6.90 -9.74
CA TYR A 127 -4.25 6.77 -8.35
C TYR A 127 -5.05 8.02 -7.96
N PRO A 128 -6.24 7.87 -7.34
CA PRO A 128 -7.07 9.01 -6.95
C PRO A 128 -6.29 10.03 -6.13
N LYS A 129 -6.40 11.31 -6.49
CA LYS A 129 -5.65 12.39 -5.82
C LYS A 129 -6.09 12.59 -4.37
N ASP A 130 -7.37 12.37 -4.10
CA ASP A 130 -7.89 12.35 -2.74
C ASP A 130 -7.94 10.91 -2.23
N VAL A 131 -6.88 10.53 -1.54
CA VAL A 131 -6.71 9.18 -0.98
C VAL A 131 -7.80 8.83 0.03
N ARG A 132 -8.42 9.84 0.68
CA ARG A 132 -9.45 9.61 1.71
C ARG A 132 -10.80 9.25 1.10
N SER A 133 -11.08 9.74 -0.10
CA SER A 133 -12.30 9.42 -0.82
C SER A 133 -12.13 8.27 -1.80
N ALA A 134 -10.89 7.80 -2.01
CA ALA A 134 -10.64 6.63 -2.82
C ALA A 134 -11.18 5.38 -2.12
N PRO A 135 -11.84 4.46 -2.84
CA PRO A 135 -12.18 3.16 -2.28
C PRO A 135 -10.91 2.37 -1.97
N ASP A 136 -11.01 1.43 -1.04
CA ASP A 136 -9.93 0.48 -0.80
C ASP A 136 -9.81 -0.50 -1.98
N TYR A 137 -8.61 -0.72 -2.47
CA TYR A 137 -8.31 -1.66 -3.56
C TYR A 137 -7.59 -2.88 -3.01
N TYR A 138 -8.31 -4.01 -2.92
CA TYR A 138 -7.76 -5.26 -2.40
C TYR A 138 -7.35 -6.18 -3.55
N PHE A 139 -6.05 -6.29 -3.80
CA PHE A 139 -5.53 -7.16 -4.86
C PHE A 139 -5.33 -8.58 -4.35
N SER A 140 -5.88 -9.56 -5.06
CA SER A 140 -5.78 -10.98 -4.77
C SER A 140 -5.45 -11.78 -6.01
N LEU A 141 -4.71 -12.88 -5.85
CA LEU A 141 -4.48 -13.80 -6.96
C LEU A 141 -5.63 -14.80 -7.06
N THR A 142 -6.06 -15.13 -8.29
CA THR A 142 -6.95 -16.26 -8.49
C THR A 142 -6.19 -17.56 -8.22
N TYR A 143 -6.95 -18.62 -7.97
CA TYR A 143 -6.39 -19.93 -7.63
C TYR A 143 -5.46 -20.51 -8.71
N ASP A 144 -5.71 -20.21 -9.97
CA ASP A 144 -4.98 -20.69 -11.15
C ASP A 144 -3.88 -19.75 -11.63
N ASN A 145 -3.58 -18.65 -10.88
CA ASN A 145 -2.49 -17.74 -11.24
C ASN A 145 -1.15 -18.43 -11.08
N ASP A 146 -0.44 -18.61 -12.19
CA ASP A 146 0.89 -19.24 -12.23
C ASP A 146 2.04 -18.26 -12.52
N VAL A 147 1.74 -16.98 -12.70
CA VAL A 147 2.67 -15.91 -13.09
C VAL A 147 3.18 -15.13 -11.88
N LEU A 148 2.34 -14.96 -10.88
CA LEU A 148 2.59 -14.14 -9.69
C LEU A 148 2.69 -15.00 -8.42
N VAL A 149 3.22 -14.41 -7.38
CA VAL A 149 3.28 -14.99 -6.03
C VAL A 149 2.70 -13.98 -5.03
N HIS A 150 1.81 -14.44 -4.17
CA HIS A 150 1.35 -13.68 -3.02
C HIS A 150 2.09 -14.14 -1.78
N ASP A 151 2.99 -13.29 -1.29
CA ASP A 151 3.67 -13.48 -0.01
C ASP A 151 2.91 -12.69 1.06
N LYS A 152 2.54 -13.36 2.15
CA LYS A 152 1.73 -12.73 3.22
C LYS A 152 2.39 -11.54 3.88
N SER A 153 3.73 -11.51 3.92
CA SER A 153 4.49 -10.45 4.58
C SER A 153 4.93 -9.35 3.63
N LEU A 154 5.09 -9.67 2.34
CA LEU A 154 5.66 -8.74 1.36
C LEU A 154 4.63 -8.24 0.35
N GLY A 155 3.54 -9.01 0.11
CA GLY A 155 2.54 -8.68 -0.90
C GLY A 155 2.67 -9.47 -2.19
N ILE A 156 2.27 -8.87 -3.32
CA ILE A 156 2.27 -9.50 -4.64
C ILE A 156 3.59 -9.23 -5.35
N LEU A 157 4.27 -10.31 -5.72
CA LEU A 157 5.57 -10.28 -6.39
C LEU A 157 5.52 -11.07 -7.71
N SER A 158 6.53 -10.83 -8.56
CA SER A 158 6.83 -11.77 -9.66
C SER A 158 7.19 -13.14 -9.11
N LYS A 159 7.02 -14.18 -9.93
CA LYS A 159 7.28 -15.58 -9.53
C LYS A 159 8.72 -15.82 -9.06
N ASP A 160 9.69 -15.11 -9.65
CA ASP A 160 11.08 -15.12 -9.23
C ASP A 160 11.39 -14.22 -8.03
N ARG A 161 10.36 -13.55 -7.47
CA ARG A 161 10.39 -12.64 -6.32
C ARG A 161 11.28 -11.40 -6.49
N LYS A 162 11.60 -11.04 -7.72
CA LYS A 162 12.47 -9.90 -8.03
C LYS A 162 11.72 -8.58 -8.20
N ILE A 163 10.42 -8.63 -8.46
CA ILE A 163 9.60 -7.45 -8.70
C ILE A 163 8.51 -7.39 -7.62
N LEU A 164 8.45 -6.28 -6.90
CA LEU A 164 7.34 -5.98 -6.00
C LEU A 164 6.29 -5.16 -6.75
N TYR A 165 5.12 -5.74 -6.93
CA TYR A 165 4.00 -5.07 -7.58
C TYR A 165 3.11 -4.33 -6.60
N LYS A 166 2.73 -4.96 -5.49
CA LYS A 166 1.77 -4.39 -4.53
C LYS A 166 1.92 -5.00 -3.15
N VAL A 167 2.05 -4.19 -2.14
CA VAL A 167 1.92 -4.60 -0.75
C VAL A 167 0.43 -4.74 -0.44
N THR A 168 0.03 -5.87 0.12
CA THR A 168 -1.37 -6.19 0.40
C THR A 168 -1.72 -6.14 1.89
N GLU A 169 -0.72 -6.11 2.76
CA GLU A 169 -0.92 -5.92 4.19
C GLU A 169 -1.19 -4.45 4.51
N LEU A 170 -2.29 -4.17 5.21
CA LEU A 170 -2.71 -2.81 5.54
C LEU A 170 -1.85 -2.14 6.62
N GLY A 171 -1.15 -2.91 7.44
CA GLY A 171 -0.40 -2.36 8.58
C GLY A 171 1.05 -2.81 8.62
N MET A 172 1.98 -1.87 8.42
CA MET A 172 3.41 -2.08 8.63
C MET A 172 3.77 -1.59 10.05
N MET A 173 3.58 -2.48 11.03
CA MET A 173 3.94 -2.21 12.43
C MET A 173 5.33 -2.74 12.78
N GLU A 174 5.85 -3.66 11.97
CA GLU A 174 7.14 -4.33 12.17
C GLU A 174 8.10 -3.97 11.04
N PRO A 175 9.41 -3.96 11.31
CA PRO A 175 10.42 -3.77 10.28
C PRO A 175 10.26 -4.79 9.16
N THR A 176 10.15 -4.30 7.92
CA THR A 176 9.97 -5.17 6.76
C THR A 176 11.12 -4.99 5.78
N ARG A 177 11.79 -6.08 5.43
CA ARG A 177 12.90 -6.11 4.47
C ARG A 177 12.43 -6.65 3.12
N TYR A 178 12.69 -5.88 2.07
CA TYR A 178 12.41 -6.20 0.69
C TYR A 178 13.71 -6.52 -0.07
N SER A 179 13.89 -7.79 -0.44
CA SER A 179 15.01 -8.24 -1.30
C SER A 179 14.49 -8.40 -2.73
N VAL A 180 14.26 -7.26 -3.39
CA VAL A 180 13.72 -7.19 -4.75
C VAL A 180 14.61 -6.34 -5.63
N GLU A 181 14.57 -6.57 -6.94
CA GLU A 181 15.33 -5.78 -7.91
C GLU A 181 14.54 -4.55 -8.39
N ARG A 182 13.20 -4.61 -8.34
CA ARG A 182 12.33 -3.52 -8.78
C ARG A 182 11.10 -3.36 -7.90
N VAL A 183 10.73 -2.09 -7.68
CA VAL A 183 9.48 -1.68 -7.03
C VAL A 183 8.60 -0.92 -8.02
N CYS A 184 7.38 -1.39 -8.23
CA CYS A 184 6.43 -0.84 -9.18
C CYS A 184 5.71 0.41 -8.65
N ASN A 185 5.00 1.11 -9.53
CA ASN A 185 4.17 2.26 -9.18
C ASN A 185 3.02 1.82 -8.26
N TYR A 186 2.70 2.68 -7.31
CA TYR A 186 1.66 2.47 -6.28
C TYR A 186 1.83 1.18 -5.46
N ALA A 187 3.05 0.64 -5.41
CA ALA A 187 3.32 -0.59 -4.68
C ALA A 187 2.91 -0.50 -3.20
N PHE A 188 3.07 0.66 -2.59
CA PHE A 188 2.74 0.91 -1.18
C PHE A 188 1.44 1.71 -0.99
N ALA A 189 0.66 1.95 -2.06
CA ALA A 189 -0.61 2.65 -1.92
C ALA A 189 -1.54 1.90 -0.94
N GLN A 190 -2.21 2.66 -0.04
CA GLN A 190 -3.09 2.16 1.02
C GLN A 190 -2.40 1.32 2.10
N THR A 191 -1.07 1.22 2.07
CA THR A 191 -0.33 0.64 3.18
C THR A 191 -0.28 1.64 4.32
N MET A 192 -0.63 1.20 5.53
CA MET A 192 -0.57 2.02 6.74
C MET A 192 0.76 1.75 7.45
N ALA A 193 1.58 2.77 7.59
CA ALA A 193 2.81 2.72 8.36
C ALA A 193 2.59 3.30 9.76
N GLY A 194 2.94 2.54 10.79
CA GLY A 194 2.82 2.96 12.20
C GLY A 194 4.11 3.54 12.76
N ASN A 195 4.02 4.12 13.95
CA ASN A 195 5.16 4.67 14.69
C ASN A 195 6.24 3.61 14.94
N GLY A 196 7.49 3.98 14.62
CA GLY A 196 8.65 3.11 14.86
C GLY A 196 8.83 2.01 13.82
N GLY A 197 7.96 1.92 12.82
CA GLY A 197 8.13 1.04 11.69
C GLY A 197 9.21 1.55 10.72
N TYR A 198 9.87 0.64 10.04
CA TYR A 198 10.70 0.99 8.91
C TYR A 198 10.62 -0.09 7.82
N MET A 199 10.86 0.33 6.59
CA MET A 199 11.07 -0.61 5.49
C MET A 199 12.52 -0.52 5.03
N GLU A 200 13.05 -1.66 4.65
CA GLU A 200 14.42 -1.80 4.23
C GLU A 200 14.48 -2.43 2.84
N PHE A 201 15.16 -1.78 1.93
CA PHE A 201 15.45 -2.32 0.61
C PHE A 201 16.89 -2.81 0.57
N SER A 202 17.05 -4.08 0.23
CA SER A 202 18.39 -4.67 0.09
C SER A 202 19.20 -4.00 -1.02
N SER A 203 20.50 -4.24 -1.03
CA SER A 203 21.42 -3.75 -2.08
C SER A 203 21.11 -4.30 -3.48
N GLU A 204 20.16 -5.23 -3.61
CA GLU A 204 19.71 -5.77 -4.89
C GLU A 204 18.76 -4.84 -5.65
N LEU A 205 18.20 -3.81 -4.96
CA LEU A 205 17.27 -2.90 -5.60
C LEU A 205 17.95 -2.06 -6.69
N LYS A 206 17.48 -2.21 -7.93
CA LYS A 206 17.98 -1.53 -9.13
C LYS A 206 17.07 -0.42 -9.60
N GLU A 207 15.76 -0.61 -9.46
CA GLU A 207 14.74 0.31 -9.97
C GLU A 207 13.63 0.53 -8.96
N ILE A 208 13.19 1.79 -8.84
CA ILE A 208 12.03 2.18 -8.05
C ILE A 208 11.17 3.17 -8.82
N SER A 209 9.86 2.95 -8.83
CA SER A 209 8.96 3.90 -9.44
C SER A 209 8.85 5.19 -8.62
N ASN A 210 8.83 6.35 -9.30
CA ASN A 210 8.57 7.64 -8.68
C ASN A 210 7.22 7.70 -7.93
N SER A 211 6.26 6.87 -8.32
CA SER A 211 4.95 6.76 -7.68
C SER A 211 4.83 5.57 -6.72
N ALA A 212 5.92 4.89 -6.37
CA ALA A 212 5.88 3.67 -5.55
C ALA A 212 5.14 3.87 -4.22
N PHE A 213 5.35 5.01 -3.56
CA PHE A 213 4.79 5.33 -2.25
C PHE A 213 3.56 6.24 -2.29
N VAL A 214 3.09 6.63 -3.47
CA VAL A 214 1.88 7.46 -3.59
C VAL A 214 0.69 6.71 -3.02
N GLY A 215 -0.05 7.37 -2.13
CA GLY A 215 -1.20 6.77 -1.44
C GLY A 215 -0.86 5.91 -0.22
N MET A 216 0.40 5.88 0.21
CA MET A 216 0.79 5.31 1.50
C MET A 216 0.31 6.22 2.63
N ILE A 217 -0.19 5.64 3.71
CA ILE A 217 -0.73 6.35 4.87
C ILE A 217 0.20 6.16 6.06
N ILE A 218 0.68 7.25 6.66
CA ILE A 218 1.46 7.20 7.89
C ILE A 218 0.57 7.65 9.04
N THR A 219 0.36 6.76 10.00
CA THR A 219 -0.45 7.05 11.18
C THR A 219 0.42 7.35 12.37
N SER A 220 0.27 8.56 12.92
CA SER A 220 0.83 8.90 14.23
C SER A 220 -0.19 8.62 15.32
N THR A 221 0.15 7.78 16.29
CA THR A 221 -0.73 7.46 17.42
C THR A 221 -0.59 8.41 18.61
N THR A 222 0.41 9.29 18.62
CA THR A 222 0.66 10.21 19.73
C THR A 222 0.53 11.66 19.31
N ARG A 223 -0.64 12.25 19.59
CA ARG A 223 -0.79 13.70 19.66
C ARG A 223 0.04 14.20 20.84
N GLY A 224 1.12 14.91 20.60
CA GLY A 224 1.64 15.78 21.62
C GLY A 224 3.13 15.90 21.84
N GLU A 225 3.99 15.02 21.36
CA GLU A 225 5.45 15.19 21.50
C GLU A 225 6.14 15.04 20.15
N LEU A 226 6.45 16.18 19.62
CA LEU A 226 6.79 16.49 18.24
C LEU A 226 8.24 16.23 17.86
N ASN A 227 8.86 15.23 18.36
CA ASN A 227 10.24 15.00 17.95
C ASN A 227 10.38 13.76 17.07
N ASN A 228 9.63 13.60 15.93
CA ASN A 228 9.23 12.24 15.66
C ASN A 228 9.29 11.92 14.20
N LEU A 229 10.37 11.35 13.78
CA LEU A 229 10.42 10.55 12.57
C LEU A 229 9.58 9.30 12.81
N HIS A 230 8.46 9.25 12.15
CA HIS A 230 7.48 8.23 12.45
C HIS A 230 7.65 6.98 11.61
N PHE A 231 8.29 7.12 10.45
CA PHE A 231 8.55 6.01 9.54
C PHE A 231 9.82 6.23 8.73
N CYS A 232 10.60 5.17 8.51
CA CYS A 232 11.85 5.25 7.78
C CYS A 232 11.87 4.31 6.59
N VAL A 233 12.48 4.78 5.49
CA VAL A 233 12.80 3.97 4.32
C VAL A 233 14.31 3.87 4.20
N LEU A 234 14.85 2.69 4.41
CA LEU A 234 16.28 2.43 4.37
C LEU A 234 16.66 1.75 3.04
N PHE A 235 17.65 2.31 2.37
CA PHE A 235 18.27 1.71 1.20
C PHE A 235 19.68 1.23 1.56
N GLU A 236 19.93 -0.08 1.47
CA GLU A 236 21.27 -0.64 1.77
C GLU A 236 22.28 -0.44 0.64
N SER A 237 21.81 -0.16 -0.57
CA SER A 237 22.69 0.03 -1.71
C SER A 237 23.58 1.26 -1.55
N SER A 238 24.87 1.12 -1.85
CA SER A 238 25.79 2.25 -1.92
C SER A 238 25.54 3.16 -3.14
N LEU A 239 24.82 2.66 -4.14
CA LEU A 239 24.38 3.41 -5.31
C LEU A 239 22.87 3.54 -5.28
N PRO A 240 22.31 4.71 -5.65
CA PRO A 240 20.87 4.90 -5.68
C PRO A 240 20.22 4.00 -6.73
N PRO A 241 19.03 3.47 -6.45
CA PRO A 241 18.23 2.80 -7.46
C PRO A 241 17.81 3.80 -8.54
N LYS A 242 17.76 3.33 -9.79
CA LYS A 242 17.25 4.13 -10.91
C LYS A 242 15.76 4.44 -10.66
N LYS A 243 15.42 5.73 -10.65
CA LYS A 243 14.04 6.19 -10.58
C LYS A 243 13.35 6.02 -11.94
N THR A 244 12.13 5.51 -11.95
CA THR A 244 11.34 5.27 -13.16
C THR A 244 9.96 5.94 -13.09
N GLY A 245 9.38 6.25 -14.23
CA GLY A 245 8.09 6.95 -14.31
C GLY A 245 8.25 8.48 -14.38
N GLU A 246 7.13 9.18 -14.39
CA GLU A 246 7.08 10.64 -14.46
C GLU A 246 7.26 11.29 -13.09
N GLY A 247 7.82 12.50 -13.06
CA GLY A 247 8.02 13.31 -11.85
C GLY A 247 9.18 12.85 -10.98
N ASN A 248 9.24 13.36 -9.76
CA ASN A 248 10.21 13.00 -8.74
C ASN A 248 9.67 11.86 -7.87
N LEU A 249 10.56 11.15 -7.21
CA LEU A 249 10.17 10.15 -6.23
C LEU A 249 9.30 10.84 -5.17
N ASN A 250 8.01 10.58 -5.24
CA ASN A 250 7.05 11.14 -4.32
C ASN A 250 6.78 10.10 -3.24
N ILE A 251 7.37 10.33 -2.09
CA ILE A 251 7.02 9.60 -0.89
C ILE A 251 5.85 10.37 -0.29
N GLY A 252 4.66 10.11 -0.86
CA GLY A 252 3.44 10.80 -0.51
C GLY A 252 2.99 10.45 0.90
N ILE A 253 3.16 11.40 1.79
CA ILE A 253 2.61 11.35 3.14
C ILE A 253 1.25 12.03 3.07
N PHE A 254 0.21 11.30 3.42
CA PHE A 254 -1.12 11.84 3.58
C PHE A 254 -1.59 11.73 5.04
N ASP A 255 -0.86 12.40 5.94
CA ASP A 255 -1.47 12.90 7.16
C ASP A 255 -1.42 14.43 7.14
N TYR A 256 -2.55 15.08 7.45
CA TYR A 256 -2.78 16.50 7.21
C TYR A 256 -1.91 17.44 8.06
N GLU A 257 -1.23 16.93 9.06
CA GLU A 257 -0.55 17.76 10.06
C GLU A 257 0.99 17.61 10.10
N HIS A 258 1.58 16.60 9.43
CA HIS A 258 3.01 16.30 9.64
C HIS A 258 3.71 15.86 8.35
N TYR A 259 4.06 16.81 7.50
CA TYR A 259 4.87 16.57 6.28
C TYR A 259 6.30 16.08 6.57
N ASP A 260 6.73 16.13 7.82
CA ASP A 260 8.11 15.83 8.24
C ASP A 260 8.30 14.40 8.77
N ALA A 261 7.32 13.53 8.60
CA ALA A 261 7.27 12.25 9.30
C ALA A 261 8.03 11.09 8.63
N LEU A 262 8.58 11.29 7.43
CA LEU A 262 9.29 10.24 6.70
C LEU A 262 10.78 10.59 6.53
N ALA A 263 11.66 9.69 6.96
CA ALA A 263 13.08 9.77 6.67
C ALA A 263 13.51 8.72 5.64
N VAL A 264 14.35 9.14 4.73
CA VAL A 264 15.09 8.26 3.82
C VAL A 264 16.49 8.08 4.35
N ILE A 265 16.91 6.84 4.54
CA ILE A 265 18.21 6.49 5.09
C ILE A 265 19.04 5.79 4.03
N VAL A 266 20.23 6.29 3.77
CA VAL A 266 21.13 5.79 2.73
C VAL A 266 22.57 5.65 3.25
N PRO A 267 23.41 4.81 2.63
CA PRO A 267 24.82 4.69 3.04
C PRO A 267 25.62 5.99 2.91
N SER A 268 25.32 6.81 1.90
CA SER A 268 25.98 8.09 1.66
C SER A 268 25.00 9.06 0.99
N VAL A 269 24.66 10.13 1.69
CA VAL A 269 23.80 11.22 1.17
C VAL A 269 24.44 11.89 -0.05
N GLU A 270 25.73 12.15 0.01
CA GLU A 270 26.47 12.78 -1.10
C GLU A 270 26.41 11.95 -2.38
N THR A 271 26.57 10.63 -2.28
CA THR A 271 26.51 9.73 -3.43
C THR A 271 25.13 9.77 -4.10
N TYR A 272 24.06 9.77 -3.30
CA TYR A 272 22.70 9.80 -3.82
C TYR A 272 22.36 11.14 -4.49
N ILE A 273 22.71 12.26 -3.86
CA ILE A 273 22.45 13.60 -4.41
C ILE A 273 23.29 13.88 -5.66
N ASN A 274 24.51 13.37 -5.74
CA ASN A 274 25.36 13.53 -6.92
C ASN A 274 24.87 12.72 -8.12
N ASP A 275 24.22 11.56 -7.89
CA ASP A 275 23.63 10.76 -8.94
C ASP A 275 22.35 11.45 -9.50
N ASP A 276 21.47 11.88 -8.61
CA ASP A 276 20.26 12.62 -8.95
C ASP A 276 19.89 13.58 -7.82
N SER A 277 19.97 14.90 -8.10
CA SER A 277 19.73 15.97 -7.11
C SER A 277 18.33 15.92 -6.49
N THR A 278 17.36 15.26 -7.13
CA THR A 278 16.00 15.11 -6.59
C THR A 278 15.91 14.22 -5.36
N TRP A 279 16.97 13.47 -5.02
CA TRP A 279 17.08 12.85 -3.71
C TRP A 279 17.19 13.87 -2.58
N GLY A 280 17.75 15.05 -2.86
CA GLY A 280 17.87 16.15 -1.90
C GLY A 280 16.54 16.84 -1.56
N ASP A 281 15.47 16.58 -2.32
CA ASP A 281 14.12 17.07 -2.01
C ASP A 281 13.46 16.27 -0.86
N LEU A 282 14.09 15.18 -0.43
CA LEU A 282 13.61 14.30 0.63
C LEU A 282 14.33 14.58 1.95
N GLN A 283 13.72 14.25 3.08
CA GLN A 283 14.44 14.16 4.35
C GLN A 283 15.40 12.96 4.32
N ILE A 284 16.62 13.19 3.86
CA ILE A 284 17.61 12.14 3.65
C ILE A 284 18.74 12.21 4.67
N PHE A 285 19.08 11.07 5.25
CA PHE A 285 20.14 10.91 6.25
C PHE A 285 21.14 9.85 5.83
N SER A 286 22.40 10.00 6.23
CA SER A 286 23.32 8.87 6.16
C SER A 286 22.97 7.84 7.23
N THR A 287 23.37 6.58 7.01
CA THR A 287 23.17 5.52 8.01
C THR A 287 23.83 5.87 9.35
N ASN A 288 25.00 6.54 9.32
CA ASN A 288 25.70 6.95 10.54
C ASN A 288 24.94 8.06 11.28
N ASP A 289 24.51 9.11 10.57
CA ASP A 289 23.76 10.22 11.15
C ASP A 289 22.43 9.73 11.72
N TRP A 290 21.82 8.74 11.09
CA TRP A 290 20.59 8.12 11.55
C TRP A 290 20.75 7.37 12.87
N TYR A 291 21.82 6.58 13.03
CA TYR A 291 22.08 5.91 14.31
C TYR A 291 22.37 6.89 15.44
N GLU A 292 23.14 7.95 15.18
CA GLU A 292 23.34 9.02 16.16
C GLU A 292 22.05 9.74 16.54
N TYR A 293 21.16 9.89 15.57
CA TYR A 293 19.85 10.48 15.80
C TYR A 293 18.98 9.55 16.65
N GLN A 294 18.93 8.25 16.36
CA GLN A 294 18.19 7.27 17.17
C GLN A 294 18.70 7.21 18.61
N GLU A 295 20.00 7.22 18.83
CA GLU A 295 20.58 7.22 20.17
C GLU A 295 20.16 8.44 20.99
N LYS A 296 20.03 9.60 20.37
CA LYS A 296 19.49 10.80 21.02
C LYS A 296 18.00 10.69 21.32
N TRP A 297 17.33 9.85 20.58
CA TRP A 297 15.87 9.71 20.58
C TRP A 297 15.31 8.70 21.57
N ASP A 298 16.03 7.62 21.84
CA ASP A 298 15.63 6.61 22.81
C ASP A 298 15.63 7.15 24.27
N GLY A 299 15.69 8.47 24.44
CA GLY A 299 15.60 9.13 25.75
C GLY A 299 16.74 8.73 26.70
N ILE A 300 17.72 7.99 26.20
CA ILE A 300 19.00 7.89 26.80
C ILE A 300 19.75 9.15 26.34
N GLU A 301 19.37 10.32 26.87
CA GLU A 301 20.37 11.34 27.02
C GLU A 301 21.54 10.65 27.71
N ASN A 302 22.53 10.26 26.92
CA ASN A 302 23.89 10.35 27.39
C ASN A 302 24.08 11.83 27.70
N SER A 303 23.49 12.27 28.82
CA SER A 303 23.97 13.48 29.45
C SER A 303 25.47 13.26 29.48
N SER A 304 26.18 13.99 28.60
CA SER A 304 27.61 14.21 28.77
C SER A 304 27.70 14.77 30.16
N LEU A 305 27.79 13.87 31.11
CA LEU A 305 28.07 14.17 32.50
C LEU A 305 29.38 14.90 32.41
N ASP A 306 29.25 16.22 32.48
CA ASP A 306 30.37 17.06 32.91
C ASP A 306 31.07 16.28 34.03
N SER A 307 32.30 15.89 33.77
CA SER A 307 33.11 14.92 34.52
C SER A 307 33.52 15.42 35.92
N LYS A 308 32.54 15.88 36.72
CA LYS A 308 32.86 16.39 38.08
C LYS A 308 31.86 16.05 39.18
N THR A 309 30.76 15.35 38.91
CA THR A 309 29.89 14.81 39.96
C THR A 309 29.81 13.30 39.84
N SER A 310 30.26 12.58 40.87
CA SER A 310 30.18 11.14 40.94
C SER A 310 28.71 10.73 40.81
N SER A 311 28.38 9.98 39.72
CA SER A 311 27.02 9.51 39.47
C SER A 311 26.47 8.79 40.70
N PRO A 312 25.22 9.03 41.09
CA PRO A 312 24.61 8.36 42.21
C PRO A 312 24.47 6.87 41.97
N TYR A 313 24.59 6.10 43.04
CA TYR A 313 24.26 4.69 43.04
C TYR A 313 22.74 4.53 43.16
N TYR A 314 22.18 3.53 42.53
CA TYR A 314 20.78 3.13 42.69
C TYR A 314 20.71 1.66 43.16
N ASP A 315 19.75 1.35 44.01
CA ASP A 315 19.43 -0.05 44.32
C ASP A 315 18.74 -0.73 43.12
N LEU A 316 18.50 -2.05 43.23
CA LEU A 316 17.84 -2.81 42.16
C LEU A 316 16.36 -2.44 41.95
N GLN A 317 15.78 -1.61 42.82
CA GLN A 317 14.45 -1.04 42.71
C GLN A 317 14.48 0.41 42.13
N GLY A 318 15.64 0.91 41.70
CA GLY A 318 15.80 2.25 41.11
C GLY A 318 15.81 3.38 42.13
N ARG A 319 15.96 3.16 43.44
CA ARG A 319 16.03 4.21 44.45
C ARG A 319 17.48 4.65 44.63
N PRO A 320 17.75 5.98 44.71
CA PRO A 320 19.10 6.47 44.90
C PRO A 320 19.69 6.07 46.27
N VAL A 321 20.96 5.69 46.25
CA VAL A 321 21.71 5.26 47.42
C VAL A 321 22.91 6.17 47.61
N ALA A 322 22.89 7.00 48.64
CA ALA A 322 23.94 7.99 48.90
C ALA A 322 25.28 7.37 49.32
N ALA A 323 25.25 6.22 50.00
CA ALA A 323 26.44 5.51 50.44
C ALA A 323 26.20 3.99 50.25
N PRO A 324 26.65 3.43 49.14
CA PRO A 324 26.48 2.01 48.89
C PRO A 324 27.33 1.16 49.84
N THR A 325 26.71 0.19 50.44
CA THR A 325 27.38 -0.84 51.23
C THR A 325 27.58 -2.07 50.35
N ARG A 326 28.14 -3.16 50.91
CA ARG A 326 28.34 -4.39 50.17
C ARG A 326 27.04 -4.88 49.52
N GLY A 327 27.06 -5.00 48.20
CA GLY A 327 25.87 -5.40 47.42
C GLY A 327 25.98 -5.11 45.93
N ILE A 328 24.85 -5.33 45.20
CA ILE A 328 24.75 -5.03 43.78
C ILE A 328 23.91 -3.76 43.60
N TYR A 329 24.45 -2.83 42.85
CA TYR A 329 23.85 -1.53 42.57
C TYR A 329 23.82 -1.24 41.05
N ILE A 330 23.06 -0.25 40.64
CA ILE A 330 23.09 0.32 39.30
C ILE A 330 23.85 1.64 39.39
N LYS A 331 24.86 1.81 38.54
CA LYS A 331 25.58 3.06 38.36
C LYS A 331 25.88 3.22 36.87
N ASP A 332 25.60 4.38 36.31
CA ASP A 332 25.77 4.67 34.89
C ASP A 332 25.07 3.62 34.00
N GLY A 333 23.85 3.21 34.38
CA GLY A 333 23.07 2.19 33.67
C GLY A 333 23.62 0.75 33.76
N LYS A 334 24.71 0.51 34.47
CA LYS A 334 25.35 -0.81 34.60
C LYS A 334 25.19 -1.39 36.01
N LYS A 335 25.01 -2.71 36.10
CA LYS A 335 25.08 -3.41 37.39
C LYS A 335 26.53 -3.51 37.84
N ILE A 336 26.80 -3.03 39.02
CA ILE A 336 28.12 -3.10 39.66
C ILE A 336 28.02 -3.76 41.02
N ALA A 337 29.03 -4.53 41.40
CA ALA A 337 29.18 -5.03 42.74
C ALA A 337 30.05 -4.08 43.57
N VAL A 338 29.61 -3.79 44.79
CA VAL A 338 30.37 -3.06 45.80
C VAL A 338 30.73 -4.05 46.92
N ASP A 339 32.01 -4.22 47.18
CA ASP A 339 32.54 -5.14 48.18
C ASP A 339 32.54 -4.54 49.60
#